data_938c54ae29ab05cd2cea65192826ccd5
#
_entry.id   938c54ae29ab05cd2cea65192826ccd5
#
_cell.length_a   1.000
_cell.length_b   1.000
_cell.length_c   1.000
_cell.angle_alpha   90.00
_cell.angle_beta   90.00
_cell.angle_gamma   90.00
#
_symmetry.space_group_name_H-M   'P 1'
#
loop_
_entity.id
_entity.type
_entity.pdbx_description
1 polymer ?
#
loop_
_entity_poly.entity_id
_entity_poly.type
_entity_poly.pdbx_seq_one_letter_code
_entity_poly.pdbx_strand_id
1 'polypeptide(L)'
;MDCSVAKPAVYLITDKATGKLYVGSATAQEKMLLQRWTDYVNNGHGGNEELKKVVAEKGFDYVKENFQYSILENYNARMDDNYIRHRETWWKETLCTKKWGYNAN
;
A
#
# COMPACT_ATOMS: atom_id res chain seq x y z
N MET A 1 19.97 7.45 6.58
CA MET A 1 18.78 6.90 5.91
C MET A 1 18.19 5.77 6.74
N ASP A 2 16.90 5.78 6.91
CA ASP A 2 16.24 4.72 7.66
C ASP A 2 16.19 3.45 6.82
N CYS A 3 16.89 2.40 7.26
CA CYS A 3 16.94 1.13 6.54
C CYS A 3 15.59 0.42 6.48
N SER A 4 14.68 0.71 7.39
CA SER A 4 13.37 0.04 7.41
C SER A 4 12.50 0.42 6.21
N VAL A 5 12.61 1.65 5.69
CA VAL A 5 11.84 2.09 4.53
C VAL A 5 12.37 1.55 3.21
N ALA A 6 13.59 1.00 3.19
CA ALA A 6 14.18 0.39 2.01
C ALA A 6 13.97 -1.12 1.98
N LYS A 7 13.33 -1.71 3.00
CA LYS A 7 13.12 -3.15 3.10
C LYS A 7 11.78 -3.57 2.50
N PRO A 8 11.65 -4.84 2.10
CA PRO A 8 10.33 -5.38 1.73
C PRO A 8 9.35 -5.27 2.89
N ALA A 9 8.09 -5.04 2.56
CA ALA A 9 7.08 -4.80 3.60
C ALA A 9 5.68 -5.09 3.09
N VAL A 10 4.77 -5.34 4.02
CA VAL A 10 3.32 -5.24 3.81
C VAL A 10 2.88 -3.93 4.44
N TYR A 11 2.17 -3.10 3.70
CA TYR A 11 1.79 -1.78 4.14
C TYR A 11 0.30 -1.54 4.02
N LEU A 12 -0.18 -0.50 4.70
CA LEU A 12 -1.58 -0.13 4.73
C LEU A 12 -1.72 1.33 4.32
N ILE A 13 -2.67 1.60 3.44
CA ILE A 13 -3.11 2.96 3.15
C ILE A 13 -4.52 3.11 3.71
N THR A 14 -4.73 4.13 4.54
CA THR A 14 -6.03 4.41 5.14
C THR A 14 -6.57 5.71 4.56
N ASP A 15 -7.76 5.65 3.98
CA ASP A 15 -8.51 6.86 3.64
C ASP A 15 -9.23 7.33 4.91
N LYS A 16 -8.70 8.35 5.56
CA LYS A 16 -9.21 8.82 6.85
C LYS A 16 -10.62 9.40 6.76
N ALA A 17 -11.01 9.86 5.59
CA ALA A 17 -12.34 10.45 5.43
C ALA A 17 -13.45 9.40 5.35
N THR A 18 -13.16 8.22 4.82
CA THR A 18 -14.17 7.17 4.62
C THR A 18 -13.93 5.93 5.48
N GLY A 19 -12.72 5.74 5.99
CA GLY A 19 -12.32 4.52 6.68
C GLY A 19 -11.95 3.39 5.74
N LYS A 20 -11.96 3.58 4.43
CA LYS A 20 -11.59 2.54 3.48
C LYS A 20 -10.09 2.29 3.50
N LEU A 21 -9.72 1.03 3.34
CA LEU A 21 -8.34 0.58 3.48
C LEU A 21 -7.83 -0.06 2.20
N TYR A 22 -6.54 0.07 1.98
CA TYR A 22 -5.82 -0.62 0.91
C TYR A 22 -4.58 -1.29 1.50
N VAL A 23 -4.45 -2.60 1.28
CA VAL A 23 -3.26 -3.36 1.69
C VAL A 23 -2.41 -3.61 0.45
N GLY A 24 -1.13 -3.30 0.54
CA GLY A 24 -0.20 -3.59 -0.54
C GLY A 24 1.08 -4.19 0.01
N SER A 25 1.94 -4.61 -0.90
CA SER A 25 3.27 -5.10 -0.52
C SER A 25 4.32 -4.56 -1.48
N ALA A 26 5.54 -4.48 -0.96
CA ALA A 26 6.72 -4.14 -1.74
C ALA A 26 7.75 -5.22 -1.49
N THR A 27 8.17 -5.91 -2.55
CA THR A 27 9.16 -6.99 -2.45
C THR A 27 10.49 -6.51 -3.00
N ALA A 28 11.57 -7.25 -2.67
CA ALA A 28 12.90 -6.90 -3.16
C ALA A 28 13.02 -7.03 -4.69
N GLN A 29 12.24 -7.92 -5.30
CA GLN A 29 12.28 -8.13 -6.75
C GLN A 29 11.42 -7.15 -7.53
N GLU A 30 10.40 -6.59 -6.90
CA GLU A 30 9.53 -5.61 -7.53
C GLU A 30 9.97 -4.21 -7.15
N LYS A 31 9.30 -3.63 -6.17
CA LYS A 31 9.65 -2.31 -5.65
C LYS A 31 9.66 -2.36 -4.13
N MET A 32 10.75 -1.95 -3.55
CA MET A 32 10.82 -1.83 -2.10
C MET A 32 9.95 -0.68 -1.61
N LEU A 33 9.68 -0.65 -0.32
CA LEU A 33 8.74 0.29 0.30
C LEU A 33 9.04 1.75 -0.04
N LEU A 34 10.30 2.14 -0.03
CA LEU A 34 10.66 3.53 -0.33
C LEU A 34 10.22 3.93 -1.74
N GLN A 35 10.41 3.05 -2.73
CA GLN A 35 10.00 3.32 -4.11
C GLN A 35 8.47 3.41 -4.21
N ARG A 36 7.75 2.51 -3.55
CA ARG A 36 6.28 2.54 -3.53
C ARG A 36 5.76 3.85 -2.94
N TRP A 37 6.32 4.27 -1.82
CA TRP A 37 5.89 5.50 -1.17
C TRP A 37 6.24 6.73 -1.99
N THR A 38 7.39 6.73 -2.67
CA THR A 38 7.76 7.80 -3.59
C THR A 38 6.71 7.92 -4.71
N ASP A 39 6.29 6.79 -5.27
CA ASP A 39 5.25 6.77 -6.30
C ASP A 39 3.92 7.35 -5.77
N TYR A 40 3.50 6.97 -4.57
CA TYR A 40 2.28 7.50 -3.98
C TYR A 40 2.35 9.01 -3.73
N VAL A 41 3.48 9.51 -3.27
CA VAL A 41 3.67 10.95 -3.05
C VAL A 41 3.59 11.70 -4.37
N ASN A 42 4.13 11.14 -5.44
CA ASN A 42 4.20 11.80 -6.75
C ASN A 42 2.86 11.81 -7.48
N ASN A 43 2.06 10.74 -7.39
CA ASN A 43 0.84 10.64 -8.19
C ASN A 43 -0.41 10.20 -7.41
N GLY A 44 -0.29 9.85 -6.15
CA GLY A 44 -1.41 9.48 -5.30
C GLY A 44 -1.90 8.05 -5.47
N HIS A 45 -1.40 7.29 -6.43
CA HIS A 45 -1.91 5.94 -6.70
C HIS A 45 -0.85 4.87 -6.91
N GLY A 46 0.41 5.27 -7.12
CA GLY A 46 1.51 4.33 -7.31
C GLY A 46 1.30 3.34 -8.47
N GLY A 47 0.48 3.67 -9.45
CA GLY A 47 0.16 2.78 -10.57
C GLY A 47 -0.95 1.78 -10.28
N ASN A 48 -1.57 1.81 -9.12
CA ASN A 48 -2.66 0.90 -8.76
C ASN A 48 -3.98 1.35 -9.37
N GLU A 49 -4.69 0.47 -10.06
CA GLU A 49 -5.90 0.82 -10.80
C GLU A 49 -7.03 1.31 -9.90
N GLU A 50 -7.23 0.70 -8.73
CA GLU A 50 -8.29 1.13 -7.82
C GLU A 50 -7.99 2.53 -7.22
N LEU A 51 -6.73 2.79 -6.92
CA LEU A 51 -6.33 4.11 -6.41
C LEU A 51 -6.34 5.16 -7.51
N LYS A 52 -6.08 4.80 -8.77
CA LYS A 52 -6.26 5.70 -9.91
C LYS A 52 -7.69 6.20 -10.00
N LYS A 53 -8.67 5.34 -9.75
CA LYS A 53 -10.08 5.73 -9.74
C LYS A 53 -10.35 6.76 -8.66
N VAL A 54 -9.77 6.59 -7.47
CA VAL A 54 -9.94 7.55 -6.37
C VAL A 54 -9.36 8.92 -6.76
N VAL A 55 -8.16 8.93 -7.34
CA VAL A 55 -7.54 10.19 -7.79
C VAL A 55 -8.40 10.86 -8.86
N ALA A 56 -8.94 10.08 -9.81
CA ALA A 56 -9.79 10.61 -10.87
C ALA A 56 -11.10 11.20 -10.34
N GLU A 57 -11.70 10.56 -9.34
CA GLU A 57 -13.00 10.98 -8.80
C GLU A 57 -12.88 12.10 -7.78
N LYS A 58 -11.90 12.02 -6.89
CA LYS A 58 -11.80 12.91 -5.73
C LYS A 58 -10.66 13.92 -5.81
N GLY A 59 -9.73 13.69 -6.73
CA GLY A 59 -8.60 14.60 -6.94
C GLY A 59 -7.39 14.26 -6.08
N PHE A 60 -6.23 14.71 -6.53
CA PHE A 60 -4.97 14.47 -5.86
C PHE A 60 -4.90 15.14 -4.49
N ASP A 61 -5.47 16.33 -4.35
CA ASP A 61 -5.48 17.04 -3.06
C ASP A 61 -6.25 16.28 -1.99
N TYR A 62 -7.35 15.63 -2.36
CA TYR A 62 -8.08 14.77 -1.45
C TYR A 62 -7.18 13.64 -0.93
N VAL A 63 -6.43 13.01 -1.82
CA VAL A 63 -5.53 11.91 -1.47
C VAL A 63 -4.42 12.40 -0.54
N LYS A 64 -3.82 13.55 -0.84
CA LYS A 64 -2.78 14.13 0.01
C LYS A 64 -3.27 14.41 1.42
N GLU A 65 -4.49 14.90 1.56
CA GLU A 65 -5.05 15.25 2.87
C GLU A 65 -5.54 14.05 3.67
N ASN A 66 -6.08 13.04 3.00
CA ASN A 66 -6.82 11.99 3.67
C ASN A 66 -6.13 10.64 3.71
N PHE A 67 -5.17 10.36 2.84
CA PHE A 67 -4.48 9.08 2.84
C PHE A 67 -3.36 9.07 3.87
N GLN A 68 -3.39 8.05 4.71
CA GLN A 68 -2.35 7.80 5.72
C GLN A 68 -1.66 6.49 5.39
N TYR A 69 -0.34 6.47 5.45
CA TYR A 69 0.48 5.31 5.11
C TYR A 69 1.06 4.70 6.37
N SER A 70 0.92 3.39 6.51
CA SER A 70 1.40 2.67 7.69
C SER A 70 2.08 1.38 7.27
N ILE A 71 3.08 0.95 8.03
CA ILE A 71 3.73 -0.34 7.82
C ILE A 71 3.04 -1.36 8.73
N LEU A 72 2.51 -2.44 8.13
CA LEU A 72 1.95 -3.55 8.91
C LEU A 72 3.05 -4.53 9.33
N GLU A 73 3.90 -4.91 8.37
CA GLU A 73 5.03 -5.81 8.63
C GLU A 73 6.18 -5.41 7.72
N ASN A 74 7.40 -5.46 8.22
CA ASN A 74 8.57 -5.28 7.38
C ASN A 74 9.50 -6.48 7.54
N TYR A 75 10.34 -6.70 6.54
CA TYR A 75 11.16 -7.90 6.44
C TYR A 75 12.57 -7.53 5.98
N ASN A 76 13.49 -8.45 6.21
CA ASN A 76 14.80 -8.30 5.66
C ASN A 76 14.77 -8.57 4.14
N ALA A 77 15.73 -8.03 3.38
CA ALA A 77 15.74 -8.09 1.92
C ALA A 77 15.83 -9.53 1.36
N ARG A 78 16.20 -10.51 2.20
CA ARG A 78 16.31 -11.90 1.80
C ARG A 78 15.01 -12.70 2.01
N MET A 79 13.98 -12.07 2.58
CA MET A 79 12.72 -12.77 2.81
C MET A 79 12.12 -13.20 1.47
N ASP A 80 11.57 -14.41 1.43
CA ASP A 80 10.93 -14.96 0.26
C ASP A 80 9.71 -14.11 -0.12
N ASP A 81 9.65 -13.70 -1.40
CA ASP A 81 8.55 -12.90 -1.91
C ASP A 81 7.20 -13.59 -1.76
N ASN A 82 7.15 -14.91 -1.88
CA ASN A 82 5.92 -15.67 -1.70
C ASN A 82 5.38 -15.56 -0.28
N TYR A 83 6.25 -15.56 0.71
CA TYR A 83 5.86 -15.38 2.10
C TYR A 83 5.25 -13.98 2.30
N ILE A 84 5.89 -12.96 1.74
CA ILE A 84 5.41 -11.58 1.83
C ILE A 84 4.02 -11.46 1.18
N ARG A 85 3.82 -12.09 0.01
CA ARG A 85 2.51 -12.09 -0.67
C ARG A 85 1.44 -12.83 0.11
N HIS A 86 1.80 -13.92 0.81
CA HIS A 86 0.87 -14.61 1.70
C HIS A 86 0.45 -13.72 2.85
N ARG A 87 1.39 -12.94 3.42
CA ARG A 87 1.06 -12.00 4.48
C ARG A 87 0.18 -10.86 3.97
N GLU A 88 0.44 -10.38 2.77
CA GLU A 88 -0.43 -9.40 2.12
C GLU A 88 -1.85 -9.93 1.98
N THR A 89 -2.02 -11.14 1.48
CA THR A 89 -3.32 -11.78 1.33
C THR A 89 -4.01 -11.96 2.67
N TRP A 90 -3.27 -12.38 3.69
CA TRP A 90 -3.81 -12.54 5.04
C TRP A 90 -4.38 -11.24 5.58
N TRP A 91 -3.66 -10.12 5.37
CA TRP A 91 -4.12 -8.81 5.81
C TRP A 91 -5.33 -8.33 5.02
N LYS A 92 -5.37 -8.57 3.71
CA LYS A 92 -6.54 -8.25 2.88
C LYS A 92 -7.79 -8.97 3.39
N GLU A 93 -7.66 -10.25 3.71
CA GLU A 93 -8.77 -11.04 4.22
C GLU A 93 -9.17 -10.59 5.62
N THR A 94 -8.21 -10.37 6.49
CA THR A 94 -8.45 -9.96 7.87
C THR A 94 -9.13 -8.60 7.95
N LEU A 95 -8.72 -7.65 7.10
CA LEU A 95 -9.29 -6.30 7.09
C LEU A 95 -10.43 -6.15 6.08
N CYS A 96 -10.78 -7.19 5.33
CA CYS A 96 -11.85 -7.20 4.34
C CYS A 96 -11.71 -6.09 3.30
N THR A 97 -10.48 -5.82 2.85
CA THR A 97 -10.20 -4.68 1.97
C THR A 97 -10.72 -4.86 0.56
N LYS A 98 -10.98 -6.09 0.12
CA LYS A 98 -11.60 -6.35 -1.18
C LYS A 98 -13.07 -5.95 -1.17
N LYS A 99 -13.77 -6.26 -0.07
CA LYS A 99 -15.21 -6.01 0.04
C LYS A 99 -15.51 -4.58 0.46
N TRP A 100 -14.75 -4.05 1.42
CA TRP A 100 -15.05 -2.77 2.04
C TRP A 100 -13.99 -1.70 1.80
N GLY A 101 -12.94 -1.99 1.05
CA GLY A 101 -11.83 -1.08 0.83
C GLY A 101 -11.48 -0.94 -0.65
N TYR A 102 -10.23 -0.60 -0.88
CA TYR A 102 -9.72 -0.27 -2.22
C TYR A 102 -9.00 -1.42 -2.94
N ASN A 103 -8.95 -2.61 -2.36
CA ASN A 103 -8.29 -3.73 -3.02
C ASN A 103 -9.23 -4.41 -4.01
N ALA A 104 -8.76 -4.59 -5.25
CA ALA A 104 -9.54 -5.26 -6.29
C ALA A 104 -9.39 -6.79 -6.22
N ASN A 105 -8.28 -7.27 -5.67
CA ASN A 105 -7.99 -8.71 -5.64
C ASN A 105 -7.30 -9.15 -4.36
#